data_93810e6ca49e0cb00ca505570b99148e
#
_entry.id   93810e6ca49e0cb00ca505570b99148e
#
_cell.length_a   1.000
_cell.length_b   1.000
_cell.length_c   1.000
_cell.angle_alpha   90.00
_cell.angle_beta   90.00
_cell.angle_gamma   90.00
#
_symmetry.space_group_name_H-M   'P 1'
#
loop_
_entity.id
_entity.type
_entity.pdbx_description
1 polymer ?
#
loop_
_entity_poly.entity_id
_entity_poly.type
_entity_poly.pdbx_seq_one_letter_code
_entity_poly.pdbx_strand_id
1 'polypeptide(L)'
;MANGAHHARILDPALIVKTVERLRARISERFPDSGLAAVAADLTETAQATAARVQNLSRPYVGLRLLALLAVIAGIAAQIYVARLIDWADVLRRADPVGITQGLDSIVNLLLLAFAAIWFVLTLEQRLKRRRVQRRLYELRSFAHVIDMHQLTKDPTAVLSGSAPTPSSPERRMSKFELSRYLDYCAEMLALIAKLAALYAGQTRDSEVIASVNEVEELTSNLGRKIWQKIMILSELDEKRARIPAPQPTASET
;
A
#
# COMPACT_ATOMS: atom_id res chain seq x y z
N MET A 1 6.09 12.74 34.49
CA MET A 1 7.10 12.26 33.50
C MET A 1 6.75 10.85 33.02
N ALA A 2 5.64 10.63 32.28
CA ALA A 2 5.23 9.31 31.80
C ALA A 2 4.58 9.30 30.42
N ASN A 3 4.81 10.33 29.59
CA ASN A 3 4.13 10.45 28.28
C ASN A 3 5.03 10.25 27.05
N GLY A 4 6.30 9.89 27.24
CA GLY A 4 7.26 9.72 26.13
C GLY A 4 7.40 8.32 25.56
N ALA A 5 6.90 7.27 26.26
CA ALA A 5 7.21 5.87 25.89
C ALA A 5 6.20 5.24 24.93
N HIS A 6 5.01 5.81 24.74
CA HIS A 6 3.96 5.22 23.88
C HIS A 6 4.05 5.63 22.40
N HIS A 7 4.68 6.76 22.06
CA HIS A 7 4.81 7.20 20.67
C HIS A 7 5.84 6.40 19.85
N ALA A 8 6.78 5.72 20.49
CA ALA A 8 7.82 4.95 19.81
C ALA A 8 7.34 3.65 19.12
N ARG A 9 6.08 3.25 19.31
CA ARG A 9 5.51 1.99 18.76
C ARG A 9 4.58 2.20 17.55
N ILE A 10 4.31 3.43 17.16
CA ILE A 10 3.44 3.74 16.03
C ILE A 10 4.31 4.16 14.85
N LEU A 11 4.06 3.56 13.69
CA LEU A 11 4.69 3.97 12.44
C LEU A 11 4.32 5.43 12.14
N ASP A 12 5.33 6.31 12.12
CA ASP A 12 5.15 7.73 11.80
C ASP A 12 5.32 7.94 10.29
N PRO A 13 4.25 8.37 9.58
CA PRO A 13 4.29 8.65 8.15
C PRO A 13 5.36 9.67 7.76
N ALA A 14 5.60 10.71 8.58
CA ALA A 14 6.56 11.76 8.28
C ALA A 14 8.01 11.23 8.34
N LEU A 15 8.32 10.35 9.29
CA LEU A 15 9.63 9.71 9.37
C LEU A 15 9.90 8.78 8.21
N ILE A 16 8.87 8.06 7.73
CA ILE A 16 8.99 7.20 6.54
C ILE A 16 9.29 8.05 5.32
N VAL A 17 8.53 9.12 5.07
CA VAL A 17 8.76 10.04 3.94
C VAL A 17 10.19 10.58 3.98
N LYS A 18 10.63 11.11 5.13
CA LYS A 18 12.00 11.60 5.29
C LYS A 18 13.06 10.53 4.99
N THR A 19 12.79 9.28 5.32
CA THR A 19 13.70 8.17 5.03
C THR A 19 13.75 7.87 3.54
N VAL A 20 12.60 7.89 2.85
CA VAL A 20 12.52 7.73 1.39
C VAL A 20 13.28 8.85 0.68
N GLU A 21 13.11 10.10 1.11
CA GLU A 21 13.81 11.27 0.54
C GLU A 21 15.34 11.17 0.70
N ARG A 22 15.81 10.73 1.87
CA ARG A 22 17.25 10.48 2.11
C ARG A 22 17.80 9.34 1.24
N LEU A 23 17.02 8.28 1.07
CA LEU A 23 17.40 7.17 0.20
C LEU A 23 17.47 7.63 -1.25
N ARG A 24 16.46 8.37 -1.73
CA ARG A 24 16.46 8.98 -3.07
C ARG A 24 17.71 9.82 -3.29
N ALA A 25 18.07 10.70 -2.36
CA ALA A 25 19.27 11.54 -2.47
C ALA A 25 20.54 10.68 -2.64
N ARG A 26 20.74 9.64 -1.79
CA ARG A 26 21.86 8.71 -1.89
C ARG A 26 21.92 7.97 -3.22
N ILE A 27 20.75 7.57 -3.75
CA ILE A 27 20.67 6.91 -5.06
C ILE A 27 21.05 7.86 -6.18
N SER A 28 20.49 9.08 -6.19
CA SER A 28 20.75 10.09 -7.23
C SER A 28 22.20 10.56 -7.23
N GLU A 29 22.83 10.69 -6.08
CA GLU A 29 24.25 11.05 -5.95
C GLU A 29 25.19 9.97 -6.50
N ARG A 30 24.83 8.69 -6.34
CA ARG A 30 25.69 7.56 -6.74
C ARG A 30 25.38 7.04 -8.12
N PHE A 31 24.12 7.08 -8.54
CA PHE A 31 23.63 6.54 -9.80
C PHE A 31 22.68 7.54 -10.49
N PRO A 32 23.15 8.74 -10.87
CA PRO A 32 22.27 9.84 -11.31
C PRO A 32 21.40 9.47 -12.52
N ASP A 33 21.95 8.74 -13.48
CA ASP A 33 21.26 8.40 -14.75
C ASP A 33 20.67 6.98 -14.73
N SER A 34 20.50 6.39 -13.56
CA SER A 34 19.96 5.04 -13.45
C SER A 34 18.44 5.02 -13.41
N GLY A 35 17.84 3.98 -14.00
CA GLY A 35 16.40 3.73 -13.84
C GLY A 35 15.98 3.60 -12.36
N LEU A 36 16.89 3.17 -11.47
CA LEU A 36 16.63 3.11 -10.04
C LEU A 36 16.44 4.52 -9.44
N ALA A 37 17.18 5.52 -9.91
CA ALA A 37 17.02 6.91 -9.46
C ALA A 37 15.64 7.47 -9.87
N ALA A 38 15.16 7.15 -11.08
CA ALA A 38 13.82 7.52 -11.51
C ALA A 38 12.75 6.84 -10.63
N VAL A 39 12.86 5.53 -10.40
CA VAL A 39 11.93 4.80 -9.52
C VAL A 39 11.95 5.34 -8.08
N ALA A 40 13.11 5.76 -7.57
CA ALA A 40 13.22 6.37 -6.25
C ALA A 40 12.54 7.75 -6.17
N ALA A 41 12.56 8.52 -7.26
CA ALA A 41 11.84 9.78 -7.36
C ALA A 41 10.31 9.55 -7.31
N ASP A 42 9.80 8.63 -8.13
CA ASP A 42 8.38 8.27 -8.18
C ASP A 42 7.90 7.68 -6.84
N LEU A 43 8.71 6.86 -6.20
CA LEU A 43 8.43 6.33 -4.87
C LEU A 43 8.35 7.44 -3.81
N THR A 44 9.17 8.49 -3.93
CA THR A 44 9.14 9.63 -3.01
C THR A 44 7.83 10.39 -3.13
N GLU A 45 7.35 10.65 -4.33
CA GLU A 45 6.06 11.29 -4.59
C GLU A 45 4.91 10.44 -4.03
N THR A 46 4.94 9.13 -4.30
CA THR A 46 3.96 8.17 -3.78
C THR A 46 3.97 8.12 -2.25
N ALA A 47 5.13 8.19 -1.61
CA ALA A 47 5.28 8.20 -0.16
C ALA A 47 4.66 9.46 0.47
N GLN A 48 4.93 10.64 -0.10
CA GLN A 48 4.34 11.91 0.34
C GLN A 48 2.82 11.90 0.20
N ALA A 49 2.32 11.44 -0.95
CA ALA A 49 0.90 11.30 -1.19
C ALA A 49 0.24 10.27 -0.25
N THR A 50 0.92 9.17 0.09
CA THR A 50 0.44 8.16 1.04
C THR A 50 0.35 8.74 2.45
N ALA A 51 1.39 9.43 2.92
CA ALA A 51 1.41 10.08 4.24
C ALA A 51 0.25 11.07 4.41
N ALA A 52 -0.02 11.90 3.41
CA ALA A 52 -1.12 12.86 3.44
C ALA A 52 -2.50 12.17 3.45
N ARG A 53 -2.66 11.06 2.72
CA ARG A 53 -3.93 10.33 2.62
C ARG A 53 -4.26 9.51 3.86
N VAL A 54 -3.25 8.87 4.45
CA VAL A 54 -3.44 8.01 5.64
C VAL A 54 -4.02 8.81 6.80
N GLN A 55 -3.60 10.06 7.00
CA GLN A 55 -4.17 10.96 8.02
C GLN A 55 -5.66 11.26 7.80
N ASN A 56 -6.14 11.21 6.56
CA ASN A 56 -7.54 11.49 6.21
C ASN A 56 -8.41 10.23 6.04
N LEU A 57 -7.82 9.04 6.12
CA LEU A 57 -8.54 7.78 5.86
C LEU A 57 -9.60 7.49 6.92
N SER A 58 -9.35 7.88 8.16
CA SER A 58 -10.29 7.72 9.29
C SER A 58 -11.49 8.68 9.21
N ARG A 59 -11.41 9.74 8.41
CA ARG A 59 -12.50 10.72 8.30
C ARG A 59 -13.72 10.12 7.59
N PRO A 60 -14.94 10.30 8.15
CA PRO A 60 -16.16 9.86 7.49
C PRO A 60 -16.46 10.70 6.23
N TYR A 61 -17.11 10.11 5.25
CA TYR A 61 -17.65 10.86 4.11
C TYR A 61 -18.91 11.61 4.53
N VAL A 62 -18.73 12.81 5.10
CA VAL A 62 -19.83 13.64 5.61
C VAL A 62 -20.90 13.88 4.54
N GLY A 63 -20.50 14.15 3.30
CA GLY A 63 -21.45 14.37 2.19
C GLY A 63 -22.35 13.15 1.92
N LEU A 64 -21.80 11.93 1.95
CA LEU A 64 -22.57 10.71 1.74
C LEU A 64 -23.55 10.46 2.90
N ARG A 65 -23.09 10.69 4.13
CA ARG A 65 -23.94 10.57 5.33
C ARG A 65 -25.04 11.61 5.37
N LEU A 66 -24.72 12.85 4.96
CA LEU A 66 -25.71 13.92 4.87
C LEU A 66 -26.76 13.61 3.81
N LEU A 67 -26.36 13.11 2.64
CA LEU A 67 -27.30 12.69 1.58
C LEU A 67 -28.24 11.59 2.07
N ALA A 68 -27.70 10.60 2.79
CA ALA A 68 -28.52 9.55 3.38
C ALA A 68 -29.52 10.08 4.40
N LEU A 69 -29.04 10.96 5.28
CA LEU A 69 -29.92 11.59 6.29
C LEU A 69 -31.04 12.38 5.61
N LEU A 70 -30.73 13.17 4.59
CA LEU A 70 -31.72 13.92 3.82
C LEU A 70 -32.76 13.00 3.14
N ALA A 71 -32.29 11.87 2.55
CA ALA A 71 -33.18 10.90 1.95
C ALA A 71 -34.15 10.26 2.99
N VAL A 72 -33.64 9.94 4.17
CA VAL A 72 -34.48 9.42 5.28
C VAL A 72 -35.49 10.47 5.76
N ILE A 73 -35.06 11.73 5.96
CA ILE A 73 -35.92 12.82 6.37
C ILE A 73 -37.02 13.07 5.32
N ALA A 74 -36.66 13.07 4.03
CA ALA A 74 -37.62 13.25 2.94
C ALA A 74 -38.64 12.10 2.90
N GLY A 75 -38.21 10.85 3.11
CA GLY A 75 -39.11 9.70 3.23
C GLY A 75 -40.09 9.82 4.39
N ILE A 76 -39.61 10.21 5.57
CA ILE A 76 -40.46 10.45 6.75
C ILE A 76 -41.44 11.60 6.50
N ALA A 77 -40.98 12.71 5.92
CA ALA A 77 -41.83 13.86 5.61
C ALA A 77 -42.93 13.51 4.60
N ALA A 78 -42.58 12.73 3.56
CA ALA A 78 -43.58 12.23 2.61
C ALA A 78 -44.62 11.34 3.28
N GLN A 79 -44.21 10.47 4.21
CA GLN A 79 -45.14 9.60 4.94
C GLN A 79 -46.09 10.42 5.86
N ILE A 80 -45.54 11.42 6.56
CA ILE A 80 -46.37 12.31 7.41
C ILE A 80 -47.34 13.10 6.52
N TYR A 81 -46.91 13.56 5.34
CA TYR A 81 -47.77 14.26 4.40
C TYR A 81 -48.92 13.36 3.92
N VAL A 82 -48.63 12.13 3.52
CA VAL A 82 -49.66 11.16 3.12
C VAL A 82 -50.61 10.84 4.29
N ALA A 83 -50.07 10.63 5.50
CA ALA A 83 -50.86 10.36 6.68
C ALA A 83 -51.85 11.52 7.04
N ARG A 84 -51.49 12.77 6.75
CA ARG A 84 -52.35 13.94 6.96
C ARG A 84 -53.47 14.07 5.92
N LEU A 85 -53.35 13.44 4.77
CA LEU A 85 -54.38 13.39 3.74
C LEU A 85 -55.47 12.38 4.02
N ILE A 86 -55.26 11.45 4.96
CA ILE A 86 -56.18 10.40 5.36
C ILE A 86 -57.12 10.95 6.47
N ASP A 87 -58.42 10.85 6.27
CA ASP A 87 -59.41 11.12 7.33
C ASP A 87 -59.46 9.96 8.34
N TRP A 88 -58.60 10.05 9.35
CA TRP A 88 -58.48 9.03 10.39
C TRP A 88 -59.77 8.82 11.20
N ALA A 89 -60.63 9.84 11.29
CA ALA A 89 -61.89 9.72 12.00
C ALA A 89 -62.86 8.78 11.26
N ASP A 90 -62.87 8.84 9.97
CA ASP A 90 -63.70 7.97 9.13
C ASP A 90 -63.13 6.51 9.06
N VAL A 91 -61.79 6.38 8.99
CA VAL A 91 -61.12 5.09 9.04
C VAL A 91 -61.36 4.36 10.38
N LEU A 92 -61.27 5.07 11.49
CA LEU A 92 -61.49 4.51 12.83
C LEU A 92 -62.96 4.19 13.10
N ARG A 93 -63.90 4.98 12.53
CA ARG A 93 -65.34 4.69 12.66
C ARG A 93 -65.79 3.46 11.92
N ARG A 94 -65.18 3.15 10.79
CA ARG A 94 -65.48 1.97 9.98
C ARG A 94 -64.87 0.70 10.51
N ALA A 95 -63.93 0.78 11.49
CA ALA A 95 -63.29 -0.29 12.26
C ALA A 95 -63.11 -1.60 11.45
N ASP A 96 -62.62 -1.49 10.22
CA ASP A 96 -62.29 -2.63 9.40
C ASP A 96 -60.91 -3.21 9.84
N PRO A 97 -60.85 -4.44 10.35
CA PRO A 97 -59.61 -5.11 10.72
C PRO A 97 -58.57 -5.08 9.60
N VAL A 98 -59.01 -5.06 8.36
CA VAL A 98 -58.15 -5.04 7.15
C VAL A 98 -57.45 -3.69 7.02
N GLY A 99 -58.10 -2.57 7.32
CA GLY A 99 -57.50 -1.23 7.27
C GLY A 99 -56.40 -1.03 8.33
N ILE A 100 -56.60 -1.60 9.53
CA ILE A 100 -55.60 -1.54 10.60
C ILE A 100 -54.34 -2.36 10.22
N THR A 101 -54.52 -3.56 9.67
CA THR A 101 -53.38 -4.40 9.24
C THR A 101 -52.62 -3.76 8.09
N GLN A 102 -53.27 -3.16 7.09
CA GLN A 102 -52.64 -2.41 6.01
C GLN A 102 -51.83 -1.19 6.51
N GLY A 103 -52.35 -0.47 7.50
CA GLY A 103 -51.64 0.64 8.13
C GLY A 103 -50.37 0.16 8.84
N LEU A 104 -50.44 -0.96 9.57
CA LEU A 104 -49.30 -1.55 10.24
C LEU A 104 -48.23 -2.05 9.25
N ASP A 105 -48.66 -2.73 8.20
CA ASP A 105 -47.77 -3.18 7.11
C ASP A 105 -47.03 -2.02 6.44
N SER A 106 -47.68 -0.89 6.22
CA SER A 106 -47.09 0.31 5.65
C SER A 106 -46.00 0.90 6.56
N ILE A 107 -46.23 0.93 7.88
CA ILE A 107 -45.21 1.38 8.84
C ILE A 107 -44.02 0.44 8.88
N VAL A 108 -44.26 -0.88 8.92
CA VAL A 108 -43.16 -1.88 8.91
C VAL A 108 -42.34 -1.78 7.64
N ASN A 109 -42.97 -1.67 6.48
CA ASN A 109 -42.26 -1.50 5.19
C ASN A 109 -41.44 -0.21 5.16
N LEU A 110 -41.95 0.90 5.70
CA LEU A 110 -41.17 2.14 5.77
C LEU A 110 -39.92 1.98 6.65
N LEU A 111 -40.07 1.36 7.82
CA LEU A 111 -38.95 1.11 8.72
C LEU A 111 -37.89 0.19 8.07
N LEU A 112 -38.31 -0.87 7.36
CA LEU A 112 -37.45 -1.75 6.63
C LEU A 112 -36.69 -1.01 5.52
N LEU A 113 -37.38 -0.16 4.74
CA LEU A 113 -36.76 0.65 3.69
C LEU A 113 -35.75 1.65 4.27
N ALA A 114 -36.09 2.32 5.37
CA ALA A 114 -35.19 3.25 6.05
C ALA A 114 -33.92 2.52 6.56
N PHE A 115 -34.12 1.37 7.21
CA PHE A 115 -33.02 0.54 7.68
C PHE A 115 -32.13 0.08 6.52
N ALA A 116 -32.73 -0.42 5.43
CA ALA A 116 -32.02 -0.86 4.23
C ALA A 116 -31.22 0.29 3.59
N ALA A 117 -31.80 1.50 3.52
CA ALA A 117 -31.13 2.68 2.98
C ALA A 117 -29.92 3.08 3.83
N ILE A 118 -30.08 3.12 5.15
CA ILE A 118 -28.98 3.44 6.08
C ILE A 118 -27.87 2.38 5.96
N TRP A 119 -28.23 1.10 5.98
CA TRP A 119 -27.28 -0.01 5.82
C TRP A 119 -26.53 0.06 4.50
N PHE A 120 -27.25 0.34 3.41
CA PHE A 120 -26.65 0.49 2.08
C PHE A 120 -25.60 1.60 2.05
N VAL A 121 -25.92 2.79 2.61
CA VAL A 121 -25.00 3.92 2.61
C VAL A 121 -23.75 3.64 3.46
N LEU A 122 -23.91 3.03 4.63
CA LEU A 122 -22.78 2.66 5.48
C LEU A 122 -21.88 1.64 4.77
N THR A 123 -22.48 0.64 4.12
CA THR A 123 -21.75 -0.37 3.34
C THR A 123 -21.06 0.25 2.12
N LEU A 124 -21.72 1.20 1.44
CA LEU A 124 -21.16 1.89 0.29
C LEU A 124 -19.93 2.73 0.67
N GLU A 125 -19.99 3.45 1.79
CA GLU A 125 -18.85 4.21 2.31
C GLU A 125 -17.62 3.30 2.53
N GLN A 126 -17.82 2.16 3.18
CA GLN A 126 -16.75 1.18 3.42
C GLN A 126 -16.19 0.63 2.12
N ARG A 127 -17.05 0.25 1.16
CA ARG A 127 -16.63 -0.25 -0.15
C ARG A 127 -15.81 0.78 -0.94
N LEU A 128 -16.22 2.05 -0.91
CA LEU A 128 -15.48 3.13 -1.59
C LEU A 128 -14.11 3.37 -0.97
N LYS A 129 -14.02 3.37 0.37
CA LYS A 129 -12.75 3.48 1.09
C LYS A 129 -11.83 2.30 0.76
N ARG A 130 -12.34 1.07 0.85
CA ARG A 130 -11.60 -0.16 0.50
C ARG A 130 -11.02 -0.08 -0.90
N ARG A 131 -11.85 0.20 -1.93
CA ARG A 131 -11.40 0.30 -3.33
C ARG A 131 -10.30 1.33 -3.53
N ARG A 132 -10.35 2.46 -2.83
CA ARG A 132 -9.30 3.48 -2.90
C ARG A 132 -7.98 2.98 -2.31
N VAL A 133 -8.03 2.33 -1.16
CA VAL A 133 -6.83 1.80 -0.51
C VAL A 133 -6.24 0.67 -1.34
N GLN A 134 -7.05 -0.29 -1.81
CA GLN A 134 -6.58 -1.40 -2.64
C GLN A 134 -5.86 -0.92 -3.91
N ARG A 135 -6.37 0.14 -4.58
CA ARG A 135 -5.69 0.72 -5.73
C ARG A 135 -4.30 1.24 -5.38
N ARG A 136 -4.10 1.82 -4.20
CA ARG A 136 -2.81 2.32 -3.73
C ARG A 136 -1.86 1.20 -3.31
N LEU A 137 -2.39 0.16 -2.70
CA LEU A 137 -1.59 -1.04 -2.40
C LEU A 137 -1.13 -1.74 -3.68
N TYR A 138 -1.98 -1.77 -4.71
CA TYR A 138 -1.58 -2.25 -6.03
C TYR A 138 -0.45 -1.42 -6.66
N GLU A 139 -0.49 -0.09 -6.51
CA GLU A 139 0.58 0.81 -6.94
C GLU A 139 1.91 0.48 -6.20
N LEU A 140 1.87 0.31 -4.87
CA LEU A 140 3.04 -0.10 -4.09
C LEU A 140 3.56 -1.48 -4.50
N ARG A 141 2.68 -2.43 -4.78
CA ARG A 141 3.05 -3.75 -5.32
C ARG A 141 3.74 -3.63 -6.68
N SER A 142 3.25 -2.74 -7.55
CA SER A 142 3.87 -2.47 -8.85
C SER A 142 5.29 -1.94 -8.70
N PHE A 143 5.54 -1.01 -7.77
CA PHE A 143 6.90 -0.55 -7.45
C PHE A 143 7.84 -1.70 -7.06
N ALA A 144 7.36 -2.64 -6.23
CA ALA A 144 8.16 -3.79 -5.83
C ALA A 144 8.59 -4.64 -7.05
N HIS A 145 7.68 -4.87 -8.00
CA HIS A 145 7.99 -5.58 -9.23
C HIS A 145 8.94 -4.80 -10.15
N VAL A 146 8.79 -3.47 -10.24
CA VAL A 146 9.70 -2.63 -11.02
C VAL A 146 11.12 -2.68 -10.45
N ILE A 147 11.26 -2.63 -9.12
CA ILE A 147 12.57 -2.78 -8.46
C ILE A 147 13.15 -4.17 -8.73
N ASP A 148 12.33 -5.22 -8.69
CA ASP A 148 12.75 -6.58 -9.03
C ASP A 148 13.27 -6.65 -10.46
N MET A 149 12.60 -6.03 -11.44
CA MET A 149 13.06 -5.93 -12.83
C MET A 149 14.44 -5.27 -12.93
N HIS A 150 14.68 -4.17 -12.21
CA HIS A 150 15.96 -3.46 -12.22
C HIS A 150 17.12 -4.29 -11.65
N GLN A 151 16.84 -5.20 -10.70
CA GLN A 151 17.86 -6.05 -10.11
C GLN A 151 18.06 -7.39 -10.84
N LEU A 152 17.13 -7.82 -11.73
CA LEU A 152 17.25 -9.09 -12.48
C LEU A 152 18.52 -9.15 -13.32
N THR A 153 18.87 -8.08 -14.01
CA THR A 153 20.07 -7.99 -14.85
C THR A 153 21.38 -7.84 -14.06
N LYS A 154 21.28 -7.70 -12.73
CA LYS A 154 22.40 -7.49 -11.81
C LYS A 154 22.82 -8.83 -11.17
N ASP A 155 23.43 -9.69 -11.97
CA ASP A 155 23.87 -11.01 -11.51
C ASP A 155 25.32 -10.94 -10.97
N PRO A 156 25.53 -11.26 -9.68
CA PRO A 156 26.85 -11.28 -9.08
C PRO A 156 27.78 -12.32 -9.71
N THR A 157 27.27 -13.48 -10.11
CA THR A 157 28.10 -14.55 -10.68
C THR A 157 28.71 -14.15 -12.04
N ALA A 158 27.96 -13.37 -12.79
CA ALA A 158 28.41 -12.89 -14.09
C ALA A 158 29.54 -11.83 -14.00
N VAL A 159 29.64 -11.08 -12.91
CA VAL A 159 30.76 -10.14 -12.66
C VAL A 159 32.04 -10.89 -12.29
N LEU A 160 31.90 -12.09 -11.76
CA LEU A 160 32.97 -12.85 -11.12
C LEU A 160 33.51 -13.99 -11.99
N SER A 161 32.66 -14.56 -12.86
CA SER A 161 33.01 -15.77 -13.66
C SER A 161 33.97 -15.51 -14.83
N GLY A 162 34.21 -14.24 -15.19
CA GLY A 162 35.08 -13.92 -16.33
C GLY A 162 34.62 -14.49 -17.69
N SER A 163 33.42 -15.08 -17.76
CA SER A 163 32.85 -15.62 -18.98
C SER A 163 32.62 -14.52 -20.01
N ALA A 164 32.98 -14.79 -21.28
CA ALA A 164 32.79 -13.85 -22.37
C ALA A 164 31.32 -13.49 -22.52
N PRO A 165 30.98 -12.20 -22.61
CA PRO A 165 29.59 -11.77 -22.80
C PRO A 165 29.11 -12.19 -24.20
N THR A 166 27.83 -12.57 -24.29
CA THR A 166 27.16 -12.78 -25.58
C THR A 166 26.69 -11.42 -26.14
N PRO A 167 26.40 -11.32 -27.46
CA PRO A 167 25.91 -10.05 -28.05
C PRO A 167 24.67 -9.46 -27.38
N SER A 168 23.84 -10.31 -26.76
CA SER A 168 22.62 -9.91 -26.03
C SER A 168 22.84 -9.76 -24.52
N SER A 169 24.07 -9.91 -24.03
CA SER A 169 24.37 -9.76 -22.60
C SER A 169 24.24 -8.29 -22.19
N PRO A 170 23.62 -7.98 -21.03
CA PRO A 170 23.58 -6.60 -20.53
C PRO A 170 24.99 -6.04 -20.33
N GLU A 171 25.19 -4.77 -20.66
CA GLU A 171 26.46 -4.09 -20.38
C GLU A 171 26.76 -4.08 -18.88
N ARG A 172 27.95 -4.51 -18.51
CA ARG A 172 28.44 -4.64 -17.14
C ARG A 172 29.38 -3.47 -16.84
N ARG A 173 28.79 -2.31 -16.44
CA ARG A 173 29.59 -1.11 -16.16
C ARG A 173 29.85 -0.90 -14.66
N MET A 174 29.27 -1.73 -13.78
CA MET A 174 29.39 -1.57 -12.35
C MET A 174 30.56 -2.38 -11.78
N SER A 175 31.37 -1.73 -10.95
CA SER A 175 32.27 -2.41 -10.06
C SER A 175 31.51 -3.26 -9.03
N LYS A 176 32.20 -4.18 -8.35
CA LYS A 176 31.60 -4.98 -7.29
C LYS A 176 31.00 -4.12 -6.17
N PHE A 177 31.70 -3.08 -5.78
CA PHE A 177 31.26 -2.15 -4.75
C PHE A 177 29.98 -1.43 -5.20
N GLU A 178 29.94 -0.93 -6.44
CA GLU A 178 28.73 -0.29 -6.99
C GLU A 178 27.58 -1.26 -7.09
N LEU A 179 27.82 -2.51 -7.53
CA LEU A 179 26.81 -3.54 -7.61
C LEU A 179 26.22 -3.86 -6.21
N SER A 180 27.07 -4.03 -5.20
CA SER A 180 26.62 -4.24 -3.82
C SER A 180 25.78 -3.07 -3.33
N ARG A 181 26.22 -1.83 -3.55
CA ARG A 181 25.45 -0.62 -3.19
C ARG A 181 24.13 -0.50 -3.93
N TYR A 182 24.09 -0.86 -5.20
CA TYR A 182 22.87 -0.87 -5.99
C TYR A 182 21.85 -1.86 -5.43
N LEU A 183 22.30 -3.06 -5.10
CA LEU A 183 21.46 -4.10 -4.49
C LEU A 183 20.98 -3.68 -3.09
N ASP A 184 21.84 -3.08 -2.27
CA ASP A 184 21.45 -2.51 -0.96
C ASP A 184 20.30 -1.50 -1.11
N TYR A 185 20.41 -0.56 -2.05
CA TYR A 185 19.38 0.43 -2.30
C TYR A 185 18.07 -0.20 -2.77
N CYS A 186 18.12 -1.23 -3.61
CA CYS A 186 16.92 -1.99 -3.97
C CYS A 186 16.25 -2.62 -2.74
N ALA A 187 17.03 -3.23 -1.83
CA ALA A 187 16.50 -3.83 -0.61
C ALA A 187 15.91 -2.77 0.35
N GLU A 188 16.58 -1.62 0.50
CA GLU A 188 16.07 -0.50 1.31
C GLU A 188 14.74 0.03 0.74
N MET A 189 14.63 0.18 -0.59
CA MET A 189 13.39 0.61 -1.25
C MET A 189 12.25 -0.38 -0.99
N LEU A 190 12.48 -1.68 -1.13
CA LEU A 190 11.49 -2.72 -0.84
C LEU A 190 11.02 -2.67 0.62
N ALA A 191 11.95 -2.48 1.56
CA ALA A 191 11.61 -2.34 2.98
C ALA A 191 10.77 -1.09 3.27
N LEU A 192 10.98 0.01 2.53
CA LEU A 192 10.20 1.24 2.66
C LEU A 192 8.82 1.09 2.03
N ILE A 193 8.68 0.35 0.91
CA ILE A 193 7.38 0.00 0.31
C ILE A 193 6.52 -0.78 1.31
N ALA A 194 7.09 -1.79 1.98
CA ALA A 194 6.40 -2.53 3.05
C ALA A 194 5.89 -1.58 4.15
N LYS A 195 6.72 -0.64 4.62
CA LYS A 195 6.32 0.32 5.65
C LYS A 195 5.23 1.28 5.18
N LEU A 196 5.26 1.70 3.91
CA LEU A 196 4.18 2.52 3.32
C LEU A 196 2.87 1.73 3.24
N ALA A 197 2.91 0.44 2.90
CA ALA A 197 1.74 -0.42 2.91
C ALA A 197 1.19 -0.61 4.34
N ALA A 198 2.05 -0.84 5.33
CA ALA A 198 1.68 -1.00 6.73
C ALA A 198 0.96 0.23 7.32
N LEU A 199 1.22 1.45 6.81
CA LEU A 199 0.49 2.65 7.22
C LEU A 199 -1.03 2.53 6.99
N TYR A 200 -1.44 1.84 5.93
CA TYR A 200 -2.87 1.63 5.64
C TYR A 200 -3.50 0.65 6.63
N ALA A 201 -2.79 -0.42 7.02
CA ALA A 201 -3.28 -1.39 8.01
C ALA A 201 -3.53 -0.74 9.38
N GLY A 202 -2.68 0.21 9.78
CA GLY A 202 -2.82 0.93 11.05
C GLY A 202 -4.06 1.83 11.14
N GLN A 203 -4.72 2.15 10.02
CA GLN A 203 -5.84 3.07 9.95
C GLN A 203 -7.20 2.39 9.63
N THR A 204 -7.22 1.09 9.44
CA THR A 204 -8.43 0.35 9.08
C THR A 204 -8.55 -0.94 9.86
N ARG A 205 -9.80 -1.38 10.05
CA ARG A 205 -10.14 -2.74 10.54
C ARG A 205 -10.70 -3.63 9.44
N ASP A 206 -10.60 -3.19 8.19
CA ASP A 206 -11.10 -3.93 7.03
C ASP A 206 -10.15 -5.11 6.73
N SER A 207 -10.64 -6.33 6.86
CA SER A 207 -9.86 -7.56 6.68
C SER A 207 -9.27 -7.70 5.28
N GLU A 208 -9.98 -7.24 4.26
CA GLU A 208 -9.53 -7.26 2.86
C GLU A 208 -8.33 -6.32 2.64
N VAL A 209 -8.37 -5.14 3.27
CA VAL A 209 -7.23 -4.20 3.22
C VAL A 209 -6.03 -4.78 3.95
N ILE A 210 -6.25 -5.36 5.13
CA ILE A 210 -5.17 -6.00 5.91
C ILE A 210 -4.55 -7.15 5.12
N ALA A 211 -5.37 -7.99 4.47
CA ALA A 211 -4.87 -9.07 3.60
C ALA A 211 -4.01 -8.52 2.45
N SER A 212 -4.47 -7.46 1.76
CA SER A 212 -3.70 -6.83 0.68
C SER A 212 -2.39 -6.19 1.17
N VAL A 213 -2.35 -5.65 2.39
CA VAL A 213 -1.11 -5.17 3.01
C VAL A 213 -0.14 -6.33 3.25
N ASN A 214 -0.62 -7.43 3.83
CA ASN A 214 0.20 -8.61 4.09
C ASN A 214 0.81 -9.18 2.78
N GLU A 215 0.05 -9.18 1.69
CA GLU A 215 0.57 -9.58 0.37
C GLU A 215 1.73 -8.70 -0.11
N VAL A 216 1.65 -7.37 0.10
CA VAL A 216 2.74 -6.45 -0.25
C VAL A 216 3.94 -6.67 0.65
N GLU A 217 3.74 -6.86 1.96
CA GLU A 217 4.83 -7.12 2.91
C GLU A 217 5.52 -8.46 2.62
N GLU A 218 4.77 -9.50 2.30
CA GLU A 218 5.31 -10.81 1.93
C GLU A 218 6.12 -10.72 0.63
N LEU A 219 5.58 -10.06 -0.41
CA LEU A 219 6.27 -9.87 -1.68
C LEU A 219 7.60 -9.13 -1.48
N THR A 220 7.58 -8.00 -0.79
CA THR A 220 8.78 -7.19 -0.56
C THR A 220 9.82 -7.90 0.29
N SER A 221 9.39 -8.68 1.29
CA SER A 221 10.27 -9.51 2.12
C SER A 221 10.93 -10.63 1.32
N ASN A 222 10.15 -11.30 0.45
CA ASN A 222 10.65 -12.36 -0.42
C ASN A 222 11.67 -11.82 -1.45
N LEU A 223 11.40 -10.67 -2.07
CA LEU A 223 12.33 -10.01 -2.98
C LEU A 223 13.58 -9.51 -2.25
N GLY A 224 13.43 -8.91 -1.09
CA GLY A 224 14.54 -8.48 -0.24
C GLY A 224 15.47 -9.63 0.12
N ARG A 225 14.94 -10.80 0.45
CA ARG A 225 15.72 -12.01 0.76
C ARG A 225 16.54 -12.49 -0.44
N LYS A 226 15.96 -12.46 -1.64
CA LYS A 226 16.69 -12.78 -2.89
C LYS A 226 17.84 -11.80 -3.14
N ILE A 227 17.64 -10.52 -2.86
CA ILE A 227 18.68 -9.49 -2.98
C ILE A 227 19.80 -9.76 -1.97
N TRP A 228 19.48 -10.05 -0.73
CA TRP A 228 20.46 -10.39 0.30
C TRP A 228 21.30 -11.62 -0.08
N GLN A 229 20.68 -12.64 -0.67
CA GLN A 229 21.43 -13.81 -1.19
C GLN A 229 22.46 -13.40 -2.24
N LYS A 230 22.12 -12.47 -3.15
CA LYS A 230 23.06 -11.94 -4.14
C LYS A 230 24.22 -11.18 -3.49
N ILE A 231 23.95 -10.37 -2.49
CA ILE A 231 24.98 -9.62 -1.75
C ILE A 231 25.91 -10.57 -1.01
N MET A 232 25.39 -11.64 -0.38
CA MET A 232 26.19 -12.65 0.29
C MET A 232 27.14 -13.38 -0.70
N ILE A 233 26.63 -13.75 -1.88
CA ILE A 233 27.45 -14.36 -2.93
C ILE A 233 28.61 -13.43 -3.34
N LEU A 234 28.35 -12.12 -3.49
CA LEU A 234 29.39 -11.13 -3.79
C LEU A 234 30.47 -11.08 -2.70
N SER A 235 30.10 -11.12 -1.42
CA SER A 235 31.04 -11.06 -0.30
C SER A 235 31.88 -12.33 -0.17
N GLU A 236 31.29 -13.51 -0.28
CA GLU A 236 31.99 -14.80 -0.19
C GLU A 236 33.04 -14.97 -1.32
N LEU A 237 32.71 -14.53 -2.51
CA LEU A 237 33.59 -14.60 -3.66
C LEU A 237 34.77 -13.64 -3.54
N ASP A 238 34.58 -12.49 -2.87
CA ASP A 238 35.69 -11.59 -2.53
C ASP A 238 36.67 -12.20 -1.53
N GLU A 239 36.15 -12.84 -0.49
CA GLU A 239 36.99 -13.53 0.48
C GLU A 239 37.82 -14.68 -0.14
N LYS A 240 37.20 -15.47 -1.02
CA LYS A 240 37.89 -16.57 -1.73
C LYS A 240 38.99 -16.02 -2.62
N ARG A 241 38.78 -14.93 -3.33
CA ARG A 241 39.77 -14.30 -4.22
C ARG A 241 40.92 -13.69 -3.43
N ALA A 242 40.66 -13.09 -2.27
CA ALA A 242 41.68 -12.55 -1.38
C ALA A 242 42.58 -13.63 -0.75
N ARG A 243 42.09 -14.88 -0.66
CA ARG A 243 42.84 -16.03 -0.12
C ARG A 243 43.74 -16.75 -1.15
N ILE A 244 43.60 -16.47 -2.46
CA ILE A 244 44.45 -17.05 -3.49
C ILE A 244 45.75 -16.22 -3.54
N PRO A 245 46.94 -16.80 -3.21
CA PRO A 245 48.20 -16.08 -3.28
C PRO A 245 48.46 -15.64 -4.74
N ALA A 246 48.97 -14.42 -4.91
CA ALA A 246 49.43 -13.98 -6.23
C ALA A 246 50.44 -14.97 -6.81
N PRO A 247 50.34 -15.33 -8.10
CA PRO A 247 51.32 -16.21 -8.72
C PRO A 247 52.71 -15.58 -8.56
N GLN A 248 53.62 -16.33 -7.94
CA GLN A 248 55.01 -15.90 -7.81
C GLN A 248 55.58 -15.74 -9.23
N PRO A 249 56.28 -14.64 -9.53
CA PRO A 249 56.98 -14.51 -10.81
C PRO A 249 57.96 -15.66 -10.91
N THR A 250 57.78 -16.52 -11.92
CA THR A 250 58.72 -17.54 -12.26
C THR A 250 60.06 -16.87 -12.57
N ALA A 251 61.06 -17.11 -11.71
CA ALA A 251 62.41 -16.69 -11.97
C ALA A 251 62.82 -17.24 -13.34
N SER A 252 63.01 -16.35 -14.30
CA SER A 252 63.61 -16.69 -15.59
C SER A 252 65.02 -17.13 -15.34
N GLU A 253 65.27 -18.42 -15.55
CA GLU A 253 66.61 -18.95 -15.60
C GLU A 253 67.38 -18.23 -16.70
N THR A 254 68.52 -17.67 -16.31
CA THR A 254 69.59 -17.19 -17.18
C THR A 254 70.34 -18.32 -17.77
#